data_c8f2b34a92c8472e664369620a332b20
#
_entry.id   c8f2b34a92c8472e664369620a332b20
#
_cell.length_a   1.000
_cell.length_b   1.000
_cell.length_c   1.000
_cell.angle_alpha   90.00
_cell.angle_beta   90.00
_cell.angle_gamma   90.00
#
_symmetry.space_group_name_H-M   'P 1'
#
loop_
_entity.id
_entity.type
_entity.pdbx_description
1 polymer ?
#
loop_
_entity_poly.entity_id
_entity_poly.type
_entity_poly.pdbx_seq_one_letter_code
_entity_poly.pdbx_strand_id
1 'polypeptide(L)'
;MGVFLIIIGQCKPYTRCYIFVPLKIKIMENYKTPEQTKIGHVHLKVSNLDKALSFYRDLLGLEVTQYFGEDAVFLSAGGYHHHIALNTWYSKDAPKASPNTVGLYHVAFLYPTRRDLALIIKRLKDNDYPIIGGTDHGVSEAIYLTDPDGNGVELYWDRPKEQWPRAENGNLMMYNGFLDIEMLLKEI
;
A
#
# COMPACT_ATOMS: atom_id res chain seq x y z
N MET A 1 1.79 -26.32 12.95
CA MET A 1 2.94 -25.98 12.09
C MET A 1 3.87 -25.11 12.93
N GLY A 2 5.05 -25.59 13.31
CA GLY A 2 5.96 -24.86 14.19
C GLY A 2 6.80 -23.88 13.36
N VAL A 3 6.89 -22.64 13.82
CA VAL A 3 7.81 -21.64 13.25
C VAL A 3 9.14 -21.79 13.97
N PHE A 4 10.24 -21.93 13.25
CA PHE A 4 11.58 -22.08 13.80
C PHE A 4 12.41 -20.84 13.50
N LEU A 5 13.13 -20.34 14.52
CA LEU A 5 14.14 -19.31 14.35
C LEU A 5 15.48 -19.99 14.03
N ILE A 6 16.11 -19.62 12.91
CA ILE A 6 17.43 -20.11 12.56
C ILE A 6 18.45 -19.12 13.12
N ILE A 7 19.23 -19.53 14.11
CA ILE A 7 20.38 -18.77 14.61
C ILE A 7 21.63 -19.33 13.97
N ILE A 8 22.35 -18.48 13.20
CA ILE A 8 23.63 -18.86 12.59
C ILE A 8 24.72 -18.60 13.61
N GLY A 9 25.25 -19.64 14.22
CA GLY A 9 26.42 -19.56 15.11
C GLY A 9 27.72 -19.88 14.35
N GLN A 10 28.83 -19.21 14.68
CA GLN A 10 30.13 -19.57 14.19
C GLN A 10 30.66 -20.77 15.03
N CYS A 11 30.60 -21.94 14.48
CA CYS A 11 31.39 -23.10 14.99
C CYS A 11 32.59 -23.28 14.09
N LYS A 12 33.77 -23.46 14.69
CA LYS A 12 35.14 -23.59 14.13
C LYS A 12 35.30 -23.83 12.60
N PRO A 13 36.42 -23.45 11.98
CA PRO A 13 36.44 -22.87 10.63
C PRO A 13 35.87 -23.85 9.60
N TYR A 14 34.97 -23.35 8.77
CA TYR A 14 34.33 -23.96 7.60
C TYR A 14 33.06 -24.79 7.76
N THR A 15 32.41 -24.87 8.93
CA THR A 15 31.08 -25.51 9.02
C THR A 15 30.04 -24.50 9.56
N ARG A 16 29.01 -24.18 8.75
CA ARG A 16 27.83 -23.42 9.24
C ARG A 16 26.97 -24.38 10.06
N CYS A 17 26.90 -24.16 11.36
CA CYS A 17 25.94 -24.86 12.22
C CYS A 17 24.64 -24.10 12.23
N TYR A 18 23.54 -24.72 11.85
CA TYR A 18 22.21 -24.21 11.99
C TYR A 18 21.59 -24.73 13.30
N ILE A 19 21.36 -23.86 14.25
CA ILE A 19 20.64 -24.21 15.48
C ILE A 19 19.17 -23.88 15.25
N PHE A 20 18.32 -24.90 15.18
CA PHE A 20 16.88 -24.74 15.13
C PHE A 20 16.36 -24.53 16.55
N VAL A 21 16.00 -23.31 16.89
CA VAL A 21 15.33 -22.99 18.14
C VAL A 21 13.83 -22.90 17.87
N PRO A 22 12.98 -23.68 18.54
CA PRO A 22 11.54 -23.56 18.38
C PRO A 22 11.10 -22.18 18.91
N LEU A 23 10.54 -21.36 18.02
CA LEU A 23 9.96 -20.07 18.40
C LEU A 23 8.67 -20.36 19.19
N LYS A 24 8.73 -20.31 20.52
CA LYS A 24 7.53 -20.33 21.38
C LYS A 24 6.90 -18.95 21.36
N ILE A 25 5.98 -18.70 20.43
CA ILE A 25 5.14 -17.52 20.50
C ILE A 25 4.19 -17.74 21.69
N LYS A 26 4.40 -17.00 22.77
CA LYS A 26 3.44 -16.93 23.88
C LYS A 26 2.28 -16.07 23.39
N ILE A 27 1.21 -16.71 22.91
CA ILE A 27 -0.03 -16.01 22.61
C ILE A 27 -0.55 -15.47 23.94
N MET A 28 -0.58 -14.14 24.08
CA MET A 28 -1.26 -13.50 25.19
C MET A 28 -2.75 -13.65 24.94
N GLU A 29 -3.43 -14.45 25.77
CA GLU A 29 -4.88 -14.58 25.71
C GLU A 29 -5.52 -13.18 25.89
N ASN A 30 -6.46 -12.85 25.01
CA ASN A 30 -7.26 -11.62 25.03
C ASN A 30 -6.53 -10.30 24.66
N TYR A 31 -5.29 -10.33 24.10
CA TYR A 31 -4.73 -9.09 23.56
C TYR A 31 -5.50 -8.64 22.32
N LYS A 32 -6.01 -7.41 22.36
CA LYS A 32 -6.58 -6.71 21.18
C LYS A 32 -5.78 -5.46 20.92
N THR A 33 -5.47 -5.23 19.66
CA THR A 33 -4.85 -3.97 19.23
C THR A 33 -5.77 -2.80 19.60
N PRO A 34 -5.23 -1.69 20.17
CA PRO A 34 -6.04 -0.51 20.48
C PRO A 34 -6.82 -0.02 19.27
N GLU A 35 -8.08 0.36 19.45
CA GLU A 35 -9.02 0.72 18.38
C GLU A 35 -8.55 1.89 17.50
N GLN A 36 -7.74 2.80 18.06
CA GLN A 36 -7.21 3.94 17.34
C GLN A 36 -5.88 3.65 16.62
N THR A 37 -5.37 2.42 16.67
CA THR A 37 -4.16 2.03 15.93
C THR A 37 -4.42 2.15 14.43
N LYS A 38 -3.49 2.81 13.71
CA LYS A 38 -3.56 3.05 12.27
C LYS A 38 -2.29 2.57 11.60
N ILE A 39 -2.37 2.25 10.32
CA ILE A 39 -1.20 2.17 9.46
C ILE A 39 -0.72 3.60 9.26
N GLY A 40 0.42 3.98 9.83
CA GLY A 40 0.92 5.34 9.80
C GLY A 40 1.58 5.70 8.48
N HIS A 41 2.40 4.81 7.95
CA HIS A 41 3.10 5.00 6.68
C HIS A 41 3.49 3.67 6.03
N VAL A 42 3.82 3.74 4.76
CA VAL A 42 4.44 2.65 3.99
C VAL A 42 5.79 3.12 3.48
N HIS A 43 6.82 2.27 3.58
CA HIS A 43 8.16 2.56 3.07
C HIS A 43 8.49 1.60 1.93
N LEU A 44 8.57 2.12 0.71
CA LEU A 44 8.77 1.36 -0.52
C LEU A 44 10.23 1.41 -0.97
N LYS A 45 10.72 0.30 -1.45
CA LYS A 45 11.95 0.26 -2.26
C LYS A 45 11.58 0.56 -3.70
N VAL A 46 12.26 1.55 -4.29
CA VAL A 46 12.07 1.96 -5.69
C VAL A 46 13.39 1.88 -6.45
N SER A 47 13.33 1.67 -7.76
CA SER A 47 14.55 1.58 -8.57
C SER A 47 15.19 2.93 -8.82
N ASN A 48 14.39 4.01 -8.83
CA ASN A 48 14.83 5.37 -9.14
C ASN A 48 13.90 6.38 -8.48
N LEU A 49 14.47 7.31 -7.68
CA LEU A 49 13.68 8.29 -6.94
C LEU A 49 12.96 9.28 -7.87
N ASP A 50 13.58 9.74 -8.96
CA ASP A 50 12.95 10.70 -9.86
C ASP A 50 11.72 10.11 -10.56
N LYS A 51 11.82 8.85 -11.01
CA LYS A 51 10.67 8.11 -11.56
C LYS A 51 9.56 7.93 -10.53
N ALA A 52 9.90 7.59 -9.30
CA ALA A 52 8.92 7.43 -8.24
C ALA A 52 8.29 8.78 -7.86
N LEU A 53 9.07 9.87 -7.79
CA LEU A 53 8.59 11.22 -7.53
C LEU A 53 7.64 11.72 -8.63
N SER A 54 7.91 11.40 -9.90
CA SER A 54 6.99 11.76 -11.00
C SER A 54 5.59 11.15 -10.81
N PHE A 55 5.51 10.00 -10.13
CA PHE A 55 4.25 9.37 -9.80
C PHE A 55 3.66 9.89 -8.48
N TYR A 56 4.38 9.73 -7.36
CA TYR A 56 3.82 10.04 -6.04
C TYR A 56 3.65 11.53 -5.79
N ARG A 57 4.61 12.36 -6.22
CA ARG A 57 4.57 13.83 -6.07
C ARG A 57 3.80 14.48 -7.22
N ASP A 58 4.24 14.24 -8.47
CA ASP A 58 3.77 15.04 -9.59
C ASP A 58 2.40 14.59 -10.10
N LEU A 59 2.11 13.28 -10.09
CA LEU A 59 0.84 12.73 -10.55
C LEU A 59 -0.19 12.59 -9.40
N LEU A 60 0.17 11.93 -8.29
CA LEU A 60 -0.76 11.78 -7.16
C LEU A 60 -0.89 13.04 -6.29
N GLY A 61 0.07 13.97 -6.36
CA GLY A 61 -0.01 15.26 -5.67
C GLY A 61 0.43 15.21 -4.20
N LEU A 62 1.21 14.21 -3.77
CA LEU A 62 1.79 14.21 -2.44
C LEU A 62 2.92 15.24 -2.35
N GLU A 63 3.04 15.90 -1.21
CA GLU A 63 4.08 16.88 -0.95
C GLU A 63 5.32 16.22 -0.34
N VAL A 64 6.51 16.61 -0.82
CA VAL A 64 7.76 16.19 -0.19
C VAL A 64 7.91 16.89 1.15
N THR A 65 8.04 16.11 2.22
CA THR A 65 8.28 16.64 3.57
C THR A 65 9.77 16.68 3.91
N GLN A 66 10.55 15.72 3.40
CA GLN A 66 11.98 15.66 3.66
C GLN A 66 12.70 14.77 2.63
N TYR A 67 13.92 15.15 2.25
CA TYR A 67 14.91 14.25 1.65
C TYR A 67 15.87 13.74 2.74
N PHE A 68 16.29 12.47 2.60
CA PHE A 68 17.32 11.89 3.44
C PHE A 68 18.48 11.42 2.54
N GLY A 69 19.50 12.28 2.45
CA GLY A 69 20.56 12.13 1.47
C GLY A 69 20.01 12.17 0.02
N GLU A 70 20.67 11.43 -0.85
CA GLU A 70 20.28 11.30 -2.28
C GLU A 70 19.43 10.05 -2.55
N ASP A 71 19.27 9.18 -1.55
CA ASP A 71 18.73 7.84 -1.71
C ASP A 71 17.36 7.62 -1.06
N ALA A 72 16.80 8.62 -0.37
CA ALA A 72 15.47 8.49 0.23
C ALA A 72 14.71 9.81 0.27
N VAL A 73 13.37 9.72 0.19
CA VAL A 73 12.45 10.85 0.25
C VAL A 73 11.17 10.46 0.98
N PHE A 74 10.62 11.41 1.73
CA PHE A 74 9.38 11.26 2.49
C PHE A 74 8.32 12.18 1.90
N LEU A 75 7.10 11.64 1.73
CA LEU A 75 5.98 12.37 1.13
C LEU A 75 4.72 12.24 1.99
N SER A 76 3.91 13.28 1.96
CA SER A 76 2.68 13.35 2.75
C SER A 76 1.57 14.12 2.05
N ALA A 77 0.37 14.01 2.59
CA ALA A 77 -0.75 14.92 2.39
C ALA A 77 -1.12 15.56 3.73
N GLY A 78 -1.55 16.84 3.72
CA GLY A 78 -2.11 17.50 4.88
C GLY A 78 -1.16 17.72 6.07
N GLY A 79 0.16 17.82 5.83
CA GLY A 79 1.14 18.19 6.86
C GLY A 79 1.51 17.11 7.87
N TYR A 80 1.13 15.85 7.65
CA TYR A 80 1.64 14.72 8.44
C TYR A 80 3.12 14.46 8.10
N HIS A 81 3.94 13.94 9.03
CA HIS A 81 5.39 13.78 8.79
C HIS A 81 5.72 12.95 7.55
N HIS A 82 4.99 11.86 7.26
CA HIS A 82 4.98 11.14 5.97
C HIS A 82 3.94 10.03 5.97
N HIS A 83 3.31 9.82 4.83
CA HIS A 83 2.47 8.66 4.53
C HIS A 83 3.22 7.65 3.68
N ILE A 84 4.06 8.14 2.76
CA ILE A 84 4.93 7.34 1.91
C ILE A 84 6.38 7.72 2.14
N ALA A 85 7.23 6.73 2.29
CA ALA A 85 8.67 6.87 2.17
C ALA A 85 9.17 6.03 0.99
N LEU A 86 10.10 6.58 0.22
CA LEU A 86 10.73 5.94 -0.92
C LEU A 86 12.23 5.87 -0.71
N ASN A 87 12.86 4.75 -1.04
CA ASN A 87 14.32 4.65 -1.02
C ASN A 87 14.86 3.75 -2.11
N THR A 88 16.15 3.96 -2.43
CA THR A 88 16.92 3.16 -3.39
C THR A 88 18.05 2.36 -2.74
N TRP A 89 18.11 2.30 -1.38
CA TRP A 89 19.24 1.72 -0.64
C TRP A 89 19.65 0.32 -1.07
N TYR A 90 18.68 -0.53 -1.45
CA TYR A 90 18.94 -1.91 -1.89
C TYR A 90 18.30 -2.22 -3.24
N SER A 91 17.82 -1.18 -3.95
CA SER A 91 17.00 -1.35 -5.17
C SER A 91 17.34 -0.36 -6.28
N LYS A 92 18.46 0.40 -6.16
CA LYS A 92 18.88 1.34 -7.21
C LYS A 92 19.11 0.56 -8.52
N ASP A 93 18.43 1.02 -9.57
CA ASP A 93 18.45 0.42 -10.91
C ASP A 93 18.06 -1.07 -10.97
N ALA A 94 17.42 -1.59 -9.89
CA ALA A 94 16.95 -2.96 -9.86
C ALA A 94 15.78 -3.17 -10.84
N PRO A 95 15.64 -4.39 -11.39
CA PRO A 95 14.46 -4.74 -12.19
C PRO A 95 13.20 -4.79 -11.32
N LYS A 96 12.03 -4.63 -11.95
CA LYS A 96 10.75 -4.84 -11.28
C LYS A 96 10.68 -6.23 -10.65
N ALA A 97 10.02 -6.34 -9.49
CA ALA A 97 9.77 -7.63 -8.87
C ALA A 97 8.90 -8.51 -9.77
N SER A 98 9.15 -9.82 -9.73
CA SER A 98 8.27 -10.76 -10.43
C SER A 98 6.86 -10.72 -9.83
N PRO A 99 5.79 -10.71 -10.66
CA PRO A 99 4.42 -10.67 -10.17
C PRO A 99 4.02 -11.89 -9.31
N ASN A 100 4.77 -12.98 -9.41
CA ASN A 100 4.52 -14.23 -8.68
C ASN A 100 5.38 -14.37 -7.40
N THR A 101 5.88 -13.27 -6.85
CA THR A 101 6.60 -13.26 -5.57
C THR A 101 5.72 -12.76 -4.44
N VAL A 102 5.99 -13.25 -3.22
CA VAL A 102 5.35 -12.71 -2.02
C VAL A 102 5.85 -11.29 -1.76
N GLY A 103 4.96 -10.41 -1.30
CA GLY A 103 5.28 -9.01 -1.01
C GLY A 103 4.03 -8.19 -0.74
N LEU A 104 4.16 -6.89 -0.84
CA LEU A 104 3.04 -5.96 -0.75
C LEU A 104 2.17 -6.10 -2.02
N TYR A 105 0.87 -6.37 -1.84
CA TYR A 105 -0.05 -6.42 -2.97
C TYR A 105 -0.36 -5.02 -3.50
N HIS A 106 -0.77 -4.12 -2.60
CA HIS A 106 -0.92 -2.69 -2.91
C HIS A 106 -0.80 -1.84 -1.63
N VAL A 107 -0.52 -0.56 -1.81
CA VAL A 107 -0.78 0.50 -0.84
C VAL A 107 -2.06 1.23 -1.24
N ALA A 108 -2.97 1.46 -0.27
CA ALA A 108 -4.25 2.08 -0.53
C ALA A 108 -4.28 3.53 0.01
N PHE A 109 -4.72 4.47 -0.84
CA PHE A 109 -4.91 5.88 -0.51
C PHE A 109 -6.40 6.18 -0.39
N LEU A 110 -6.83 6.51 0.82
CA LEU A 110 -8.21 6.88 1.11
C LEU A 110 -8.45 8.36 0.78
N TYR A 111 -9.29 8.61 -0.19
CA TYR A 111 -9.75 9.97 -0.54
C TYR A 111 -10.94 10.36 0.33
N PRO A 112 -11.00 11.62 0.81
CA PRO A 112 -12.02 12.04 1.77
C PRO A 112 -13.44 12.05 1.19
N THR A 113 -13.58 12.30 -0.13
CA THR A 113 -14.88 12.29 -0.79
C THR A 113 -14.85 11.52 -2.11
N ARG A 114 -16.01 11.06 -2.56
CA ARG A 114 -16.19 10.43 -3.88
C ARG A 114 -15.78 11.38 -5.01
N ARG A 115 -16.01 12.67 -4.85
CA ARG A 115 -15.57 13.72 -5.77
C ARG A 115 -14.04 13.82 -5.84
N ASP A 116 -13.33 13.72 -4.71
CA ASP A 116 -11.87 13.76 -4.70
C ASP A 116 -11.28 12.52 -5.40
N LEU A 117 -11.90 11.35 -5.23
CA LEU A 117 -11.55 10.17 -6.01
C LEU A 117 -11.79 10.40 -7.51
N ALA A 118 -12.90 11.01 -7.91
CA ALA A 118 -13.17 11.35 -9.32
C ALA A 118 -12.11 12.32 -9.88
N LEU A 119 -11.70 13.32 -9.11
CA LEU A 119 -10.69 14.31 -9.51
C LEU A 119 -9.33 13.63 -9.78
N ILE A 120 -8.86 12.73 -8.92
CA ILE A 120 -7.59 12.04 -9.18
C ILE A 120 -7.69 11.07 -10.36
N ILE A 121 -8.82 10.41 -10.54
CA ILE A 121 -9.04 9.54 -11.71
C ILE A 121 -9.01 10.36 -13.01
N LYS A 122 -9.67 11.53 -13.01
CA LYS A 122 -9.58 12.45 -14.15
C LYS A 122 -8.13 12.84 -14.43
N ARG A 123 -7.37 13.20 -13.41
CA ARG A 123 -5.95 13.55 -13.53
C ARG A 123 -5.11 12.40 -14.11
N LEU A 124 -5.36 11.16 -13.70
CA LEU A 124 -4.71 9.98 -14.28
C LEU A 124 -5.03 9.85 -15.76
N LYS A 125 -6.31 9.98 -16.15
CA LYS A 125 -6.75 9.92 -17.56
C LYS A 125 -6.18 11.07 -18.39
N ASP A 126 -6.17 12.29 -17.88
CA ASP A 126 -5.59 13.47 -18.57
C ASP A 126 -4.07 13.34 -18.81
N ASN A 127 -3.39 12.47 -18.07
CA ASN A 127 -1.96 12.18 -18.21
C ASN A 127 -1.69 10.81 -18.85
N ASP A 128 -2.70 10.18 -19.44
CA ASP A 128 -2.62 8.85 -20.07
C ASP A 128 -2.00 7.78 -19.16
N TYR A 129 -2.18 7.92 -17.83
CA TYR A 129 -1.61 6.95 -16.88
C TYR A 129 -2.48 5.68 -16.82
N PRO A 130 -1.88 4.47 -16.94
CA PRO A 130 -2.63 3.24 -17.04
C PRO A 130 -3.43 2.92 -15.77
N ILE A 131 -4.73 2.71 -15.90
CA ILE A 131 -5.62 2.20 -14.87
C ILE A 131 -5.86 0.71 -15.16
N ILE A 132 -5.62 -0.16 -14.18
CA ILE A 132 -5.81 -1.61 -14.32
C ILE A 132 -7.31 -1.95 -14.30
N GLY A 133 -8.07 -1.28 -13.43
CA GLY A 133 -9.50 -1.47 -13.30
C GLY A 133 -10.09 -0.75 -12.11
N GLY A 134 -11.39 -0.88 -11.94
CA GLY A 134 -12.14 -0.36 -10.79
C GLY A 134 -13.10 -1.40 -10.22
N THR A 135 -13.32 -1.35 -8.92
CA THR A 135 -14.19 -2.27 -8.20
C THR A 135 -15.06 -1.53 -7.18
N ASP A 136 -16.33 -1.88 -7.14
CA ASP A 136 -17.24 -1.55 -6.05
C ASP A 136 -17.21 -2.69 -5.03
N HIS A 137 -16.69 -2.42 -3.83
CA HIS A 137 -16.64 -3.38 -2.73
C HIS A 137 -17.88 -3.37 -1.83
N GLY A 138 -18.87 -2.55 -2.14
CA GLY A 138 -20.03 -2.30 -1.31
C GLY A 138 -19.76 -1.38 -0.12
N VAL A 139 -18.58 -1.46 0.46
CA VAL A 139 -18.09 -0.58 1.54
C VAL A 139 -17.28 0.59 0.99
N SER A 140 -16.69 0.44 -0.19
CA SER A 140 -15.82 1.42 -0.85
C SER A 140 -15.90 1.28 -2.36
N GLU A 141 -15.48 2.34 -3.05
CA GLU A 141 -15.21 2.33 -4.49
C GLU A 141 -13.71 2.54 -4.71
N ALA A 142 -13.08 1.67 -5.48
CA ALA A 142 -11.64 1.60 -5.64
C ALA A 142 -11.18 1.53 -7.10
N ILE A 143 -10.03 2.18 -7.38
CA ILE A 143 -9.33 2.10 -8.66
C ILE A 143 -7.95 1.53 -8.41
N TYR A 144 -7.51 0.63 -9.27
CA TYR A 144 -6.23 -0.07 -9.18
C TYR A 144 -5.28 0.33 -10.29
N LEU A 145 -4.04 0.57 -9.92
CA LEU A 145 -2.93 0.90 -10.81
C LEU A 145 -1.62 0.38 -10.23
N THR A 146 -0.52 0.63 -10.91
CA THR A 146 0.82 0.38 -10.37
C THR A 146 1.66 1.65 -10.42
N ASP A 147 2.60 1.78 -9.50
CA ASP A 147 3.65 2.78 -9.61
C ASP A 147 4.67 2.41 -10.74
N PRO A 148 5.65 3.27 -11.05
CA PRO A 148 6.65 2.99 -12.09
C PRO A 148 7.46 1.71 -11.88
N ASP A 149 7.63 1.24 -10.65
CA ASP A 149 8.35 0.01 -10.32
C ASP A 149 7.45 -1.23 -10.29
N GLY A 150 6.13 -1.04 -10.47
CA GLY A 150 5.16 -2.12 -10.48
C GLY A 150 4.59 -2.44 -9.09
N ASN A 151 4.84 -1.61 -8.07
CA ASN A 151 4.15 -1.74 -6.80
C ASN A 151 2.66 -1.42 -6.99
N GLY A 152 1.78 -2.26 -6.45
CA GLY A 152 0.34 -2.03 -6.52
C GLY A 152 -0.07 -0.78 -5.76
N VAL A 153 -0.99 -0.03 -6.33
CA VAL A 153 -1.59 1.17 -5.73
C VAL A 153 -3.11 1.08 -5.89
N GLU A 154 -3.80 1.35 -4.79
CA GLU A 154 -5.25 1.49 -4.76
C GLU A 154 -5.60 2.93 -4.40
N LEU A 155 -6.48 3.56 -5.18
CA LEU A 155 -7.07 4.85 -4.86
C LEU A 155 -8.54 4.60 -4.58
N TYR A 156 -9.02 4.94 -3.39
CA TYR A 156 -10.36 4.55 -2.99
C TYR A 156 -11.06 5.59 -2.12
N TRP A 157 -12.38 5.46 -2.06
CA TRP A 157 -13.25 6.23 -1.18
C TRP A 157 -14.16 5.26 -0.43
N ASP A 158 -14.25 5.44 0.89
CA ASP A 158 -15.18 4.69 1.74
C ASP A 158 -16.59 5.27 1.66
N ARG A 159 -17.57 4.40 1.47
CA ARG A 159 -18.97 4.76 1.68
C ARG A 159 -19.22 5.06 3.16
N PRO A 160 -20.19 5.94 3.48
CA PRO A 160 -20.65 6.08 4.87
C PRO A 160 -20.99 4.73 5.50
N LYS A 161 -20.59 4.53 6.75
CA LYS A 161 -20.74 3.23 7.45
C LYS A 161 -22.18 2.71 7.47
N GLU A 162 -23.14 3.61 7.43
CA GLU A 162 -24.58 3.32 7.40
C GLU A 162 -25.02 2.64 6.09
N GLN A 163 -24.22 2.80 5.04
CA GLN A 163 -24.45 2.21 3.71
C GLN A 163 -23.70 0.88 3.52
N TRP A 164 -22.87 0.47 4.49
CA TRP A 164 -22.10 -0.76 4.36
C TRP A 164 -22.99 -1.99 4.38
N PRO A 165 -22.95 -2.86 3.39
CA PRO A 165 -23.80 -4.04 3.31
C PRO A 165 -23.48 -5.02 4.43
N ARG A 166 -24.56 -5.60 5.00
CA ARG A 166 -24.47 -6.57 6.09
C ARG A 166 -25.31 -7.81 5.75
N ALA A 167 -24.80 -8.96 6.13
CA ALA A 167 -25.53 -10.22 6.10
C ALA A 167 -26.61 -10.25 7.19
N GLU A 168 -27.53 -11.22 7.12
CA GLU A 168 -28.61 -11.40 8.10
C GLU A 168 -28.12 -11.54 9.55
N ASN A 169 -26.93 -12.12 9.73
CA ASN A 169 -26.27 -12.25 11.03
C ASN A 169 -25.56 -10.98 11.52
N GLY A 170 -25.68 -9.85 10.79
CA GLY A 170 -25.05 -8.56 11.12
C GLY A 170 -23.60 -8.42 10.71
N ASN A 171 -22.96 -9.46 10.18
CA ASN A 171 -21.58 -9.39 9.72
C ASN A 171 -21.46 -8.50 8.47
N LEU A 172 -20.29 -7.83 8.33
CA LEU A 172 -19.97 -7.06 7.16
C LEU A 172 -19.93 -7.98 5.92
N MET A 173 -20.53 -7.52 4.82
CA MET A 173 -20.59 -8.26 3.56
C MET A 173 -19.95 -7.46 2.44
N MET A 174 -18.62 -7.62 2.26
CA MET A 174 -17.89 -7.04 1.14
C MET A 174 -18.03 -7.95 -0.10
N TYR A 175 -18.01 -7.34 -1.27
CA TYR A 175 -18.06 -8.04 -2.57
C TYR A 175 -17.13 -7.36 -3.58
N ASN A 176 -17.04 -7.92 -4.79
CA ASN A 176 -16.32 -7.33 -5.93
C ASN A 176 -17.33 -7.10 -7.06
N GLY A 177 -17.90 -5.90 -7.08
CA GLY A 177 -18.82 -5.45 -8.11
C GLY A 177 -18.13 -4.63 -9.18
N PHE A 178 -18.80 -4.42 -10.30
CA PHE A 178 -18.33 -3.51 -11.35
C PHE A 178 -18.44 -2.05 -10.89
N LEU A 179 -17.38 -1.28 -11.03
CA LEU A 179 -17.39 0.17 -10.84
C LEU A 179 -17.42 0.86 -12.21
N ASP A 180 -18.48 1.62 -12.48
CA ASP A 180 -18.56 2.47 -13.65
C ASP A 180 -17.76 3.77 -13.44
N ILE A 181 -16.56 3.81 -14.00
CA ILE A 181 -15.65 4.95 -13.90
C ILE A 181 -16.25 6.20 -14.57
N GLU A 182 -16.99 6.04 -15.67
CA GLU A 182 -17.61 7.17 -16.36
C GLU A 182 -18.76 7.79 -15.52
N MET A 183 -19.47 6.95 -14.76
CA MET A 183 -20.45 7.45 -13.78
C MET A 183 -19.78 8.13 -12.59
N LEU A 184 -18.63 7.63 -12.14
CA LEU A 184 -17.86 8.29 -11.08
C LEU A 184 -17.36 9.67 -11.52
N LEU A 185 -16.89 9.82 -12.75
CA LEU A 185 -16.42 11.09 -13.30
C LEU A 185 -17.51 12.16 -13.44
N LYS A 186 -18.80 11.80 -13.35
CA LYS A 186 -19.89 12.79 -13.31
C LYS A 186 -20.01 13.56 -11.98
N GLU A 187 -19.21 13.19 -10.97
CA GLU A 187 -19.10 13.97 -9.72
C GLU A 187 -18.36 15.31 -9.90
N ILE A 188 -17.73 15.54 -11.05
CA ILE A 188 -16.89 16.72 -11.32
C ILE A 188 -17.34 17.49 -12.58
#